data_13575514a67d3ace2f1059a439a71581
#
_entry.id   13575514a67d3ace2f1059a439a71581
#
_cell.length_a   1.000
_cell.length_b   1.000
_cell.length_c   1.000
_cell.angle_alpha   90.00
_cell.angle_beta   90.00
_cell.angle_gamma   90.00
#
_symmetry.space_group_name_H-M   'P 1'
#
loop_
_entity.id
_entity.type
_entity.pdbx_description
1 polymer ?
#
loop_
_entity_poly.entity_id
_entity_poly.type
_entity_poly.pdbx_seq_one_letter_code
_entity_poly.pdbx_strand_id
1 'polypeptide(L)'
;MAVKIVPPQTASPVRALPDLASLAPAPATPPGIEASAAPIRVGVIGFGYWGPNVVRNFSEVPGSQVWGVSDLREERLAEAHARYPAITTTADPRSLINDPAIDAVIIMTPISTHYRLALEAGKHVLVAKPLVTSSEQAIHLIEEAERRQRVLMVDHTFIYTGAVRRIKELVDSGSLGRLYYYDSVRVNLGLFQHDVNVLWDLAVHDLTIMDYVMPGSTRAVAATGAAHIQGHPVNMAYLTCFFDDTLLAHHHVNWLAPVKVRRTLIGGDRQMIVYDDLEPSEKVKVYDKGITLTNRSERVYESLVGYRTGDMWAPHLSLTEGLRVEAQHFMECIRTGQQPLSDGRAALRVIRILEAASTSLLQRGQPVELPSDESAGQPVDERQSPADSA
;
A
#
# COMPACT_ATOMS: atom_id res chain seq x y z
N MET A 1 17.09 52.05 12.95
CA MET A 1 18.07 51.04 12.49
C MET A 1 17.90 50.88 11.00
N ALA A 2 18.88 51.32 10.22
CA ALA A 2 18.81 51.30 8.77
C ALA A 2 19.20 49.92 8.22
N VAL A 3 18.32 49.31 7.44
CA VAL A 3 18.55 48.05 6.73
C VAL A 3 19.53 48.35 5.59
N LYS A 4 20.73 47.77 5.62
CA LYS A 4 21.69 47.80 4.53
C LYS A 4 21.23 46.82 3.45
N ILE A 5 20.82 47.34 2.31
CA ILE A 5 20.54 46.55 1.09
C ILE A 5 21.90 46.22 0.47
N VAL A 6 22.21 44.92 0.39
CA VAL A 6 23.39 44.40 -0.32
C VAL A 6 22.98 44.18 -1.79
N PRO A 7 23.77 44.66 -2.77
CA PRO A 7 23.46 44.45 -4.19
C PRO A 7 23.59 42.99 -4.60
N PRO A 8 22.83 42.56 -5.62
CA PRO A 8 22.84 41.16 -6.06
C PRO A 8 24.20 40.78 -6.64
N GLN A 9 24.74 39.64 -6.20
CA GLN A 9 25.93 39.04 -6.78
C GLN A 9 25.58 38.52 -8.19
N THR A 10 26.50 38.79 -9.12
CA THR A 10 26.44 38.38 -10.52
C THR A 10 26.13 36.89 -10.67
N ALA A 11 25.14 36.60 -11.51
CA ALA A 11 24.67 35.26 -11.82
C ALA A 11 25.81 34.38 -12.31
N SER A 12 25.98 33.23 -11.69
CA SER A 12 26.78 32.13 -12.23
C SER A 12 26.17 31.64 -13.55
N PRO A 13 27.00 31.15 -14.50
CA PRO A 13 26.52 30.75 -15.80
C PRO A 13 25.46 29.65 -15.67
N VAL A 14 24.35 29.86 -16.36
CA VAL A 14 23.25 28.89 -16.50
C VAL A 14 23.85 27.58 -17.01
N ARG A 15 23.84 26.55 -16.19
CA ARG A 15 24.20 25.20 -16.59
C ARG A 15 23.15 24.77 -17.61
N ALA A 16 23.59 24.52 -18.85
CA ALA A 16 22.70 24.04 -19.89
C ALA A 16 21.92 22.83 -19.40
N LEU A 17 20.60 22.86 -19.60
CA LEU A 17 19.73 21.71 -19.35
C LEU A 17 20.28 20.53 -20.14
N PRO A 18 20.36 19.32 -19.58
CA PRO A 18 20.72 18.14 -20.34
C PRO A 18 19.73 17.99 -21.52
N ASP A 19 20.27 17.68 -22.67
CA ASP A 19 19.53 17.49 -23.90
C ASP A 19 18.42 16.43 -23.68
N LEU A 20 17.16 16.84 -23.77
CA LEU A 20 16.00 15.96 -23.60
C LEU A 20 15.93 14.82 -24.62
N ALA A 21 16.79 14.89 -25.67
CA ALA A 21 16.94 13.83 -26.68
C ALA A 21 17.72 12.60 -26.19
N SER A 22 18.42 12.68 -25.03
CA SER A 22 19.20 11.56 -24.48
C SER A 22 18.47 10.74 -23.41
N LEU A 23 17.22 11.04 -23.09
CA LEU A 23 16.42 10.15 -22.28
C LEU A 23 16.12 8.90 -23.10
N ALA A 24 16.69 7.78 -22.69
CA ALA A 24 16.43 6.48 -23.28
C ALA A 24 14.92 6.29 -23.47
N PRO A 25 14.50 5.71 -24.61
CA PRO A 25 13.09 5.42 -24.82
C PRO A 25 12.57 4.61 -23.64
N ALA A 26 11.33 4.88 -23.26
CA ALA A 26 10.63 4.10 -22.24
C ALA A 26 10.90 2.62 -22.48
N PRO A 27 11.14 1.81 -21.42
CA PRO A 27 11.43 0.39 -21.59
C PRO A 27 10.39 -0.19 -22.54
N ALA A 28 10.90 -0.81 -23.62
CA ALA A 28 10.06 -1.44 -24.62
C ALA A 28 9.06 -2.35 -23.90
N THR A 29 7.83 -2.34 -24.38
CA THR A 29 6.81 -3.34 -24.03
C THR A 29 7.52 -4.69 -23.90
N PRO A 30 7.42 -5.38 -22.76
CA PRO A 30 8.11 -6.66 -22.60
C PRO A 30 7.80 -7.53 -23.82
N PRO A 31 8.79 -8.30 -24.31
CA PRO A 31 8.63 -9.11 -25.50
C PRO A 31 7.34 -9.90 -25.39
N GLY A 32 6.57 -9.89 -26.47
CA GLY A 32 5.21 -10.42 -26.49
C GLY A 32 5.15 -11.76 -25.78
N ILE A 33 4.23 -11.87 -24.81
CA ILE A 33 3.88 -13.13 -24.17
C ILE A 33 3.51 -14.08 -25.32
N GLU A 34 4.32 -15.10 -25.53
CA GLU A 34 4.04 -16.11 -26.50
C GLU A 34 2.63 -16.67 -26.22
N ALA A 35 1.75 -16.56 -27.20
CA ALA A 35 0.32 -16.91 -27.14
C ALA A 35 0.09 -18.44 -27.06
N SER A 36 0.99 -19.19 -26.40
CA SER A 36 1.00 -20.67 -26.38
C SER A 36 0.65 -21.29 -25.01
N ALA A 37 0.58 -20.53 -23.92
CA ALA A 37 0.19 -21.11 -22.65
C ALA A 37 -1.33 -21.03 -22.46
N ALA A 38 -1.96 -22.12 -21.96
CA ALA A 38 -3.38 -22.12 -21.61
C ALA A 38 -3.69 -20.97 -20.63
N PRO A 39 -4.86 -20.31 -20.75
CA PRO A 39 -5.23 -19.24 -19.85
C PRO A 39 -5.34 -19.74 -18.41
N ILE A 40 -4.87 -18.94 -17.46
CA ILE A 40 -5.07 -19.18 -16.04
C ILE A 40 -6.54 -18.91 -15.72
N ARG A 41 -7.24 -19.93 -15.21
CA ARG A 41 -8.64 -19.84 -14.85
C ARG A 41 -8.80 -19.37 -13.43
N VAL A 42 -9.56 -18.28 -13.25
CA VAL A 42 -9.77 -17.66 -11.95
C VAL A 42 -11.22 -17.76 -11.50
N GLY A 43 -11.44 -18.11 -10.23
CA GLY A 43 -12.72 -18.03 -9.56
C GLY A 43 -12.76 -16.78 -8.67
N VAL A 44 -13.81 -15.96 -8.79
CA VAL A 44 -13.99 -14.75 -7.96
C VAL A 44 -15.03 -15.03 -6.88
N ILE A 45 -14.64 -14.89 -5.61
CA ILE A 45 -15.50 -15.09 -4.44
C ILE A 45 -15.85 -13.72 -3.85
N GLY A 46 -17.11 -13.30 -3.96
CA GLY A 46 -17.61 -11.99 -3.59
C GLY A 46 -17.79 -11.06 -4.80
N PHE A 47 -19.07 -10.75 -5.11
CA PHE A 47 -19.45 -9.81 -6.16
C PHE A 47 -20.15 -8.58 -5.57
N GLY A 48 -19.55 -8.06 -4.46
CA GLY A 48 -20.01 -6.86 -3.78
C GLY A 48 -19.62 -5.58 -4.51
N TYR A 49 -19.25 -4.54 -3.74
CA TYR A 49 -18.89 -3.23 -4.29
C TYR A 49 -17.66 -3.29 -5.22
N TRP A 50 -16.64 -4.08 -4.86
CA TRP A 50 -15.37 -4.17 -5.60
C TRP A 50 -15.33 -5.31 -6.63
N GLY A 51 -16.08 -6.38 -6.39
CA GLY A 51 -16.13 -7.57 -7.26
C GLY A 51 -16.32 -7.29 -8.75
N PRO A 52 -17.27 -6.42 -9.18
CA PRO A 52 -17.44 -6.08 -10.59
C PRO A 52 -16.19 -5.51 -11.26
N ASN A 53 -15.40 -4.68 -10.54
CA ASN A 53 -14.15 -4.13 -11.06
C ASN A 53 -13.09 -5.21 -11.24
N VAL A 54 -12.99 -6.14 -10.29
CA VAL A 54 -12.08 -7.28 -10.34
C VAL A 54 -12.42 -8.19 -11.52
N VAL A 55 -13.68 -8.61 -11.65
CA VAL A 55 -14.12 -9.47 -12.76
C VAL A 55 -13.83 -8.81 -14.11
N ARG A 56 -14.11 -7.49 -14.26
CA ARG A 56 -13.80 -6.75 -15.49
C ARG A 56 -12.31 -6.80 -15.80
N ASN A 57 -11.46 -6.45 -14.85
CA ASN A 57 -10.01 -6.40 -15.08
C ASN A 57 -9.45 -7.79 -15.43
N PHE A 58 -9.81 -8.83 -14.68
CA PHE A 58 -9.36 -10.19 -14.96
C PHE A 58 -9.92 -10.76 -16.26
N SER A 59 -11.09 -10.32 -16.73
CA SER A 59 -11.61 -10.68 -18.05
C SER A 59 -10.87 -10.00 -19.21
N GLU A 60 -10.23 -8.85 -18.96
CA GLU A 60 -9.52 -8.07 -19.98
C GLU A 60 -8.00 -8.35 -20.01
N VAL A 61 -7.44 -8.96 -18.97
CA VAL A 61 -6.00 -9.26 -18.89
C VAL A 61 -5.66 -10.47 -19.77
N PRO A 62 -4.70 -10.32 -20.71
CA PRO A 62 -4.29 -11.43 -21.57
C PRO A 62 -3.81 -12.64 -20.77
N GLY A 63 -4.31 -13.81 -21.14
CA GLY A 63 -3.97 -15.08 -20.49
C GLY A 63 -4.62 -15.29 -19.12
N SER A 64 -5.62 -14.50 -18.77
CA SER A 64 -6.55 -14.72 -17.66
C SER A 64 -7.93 -15.08 -18.20
N GLN A 65 -8.63 -15.97 -17.52
CA GLN A 65 -10.02 -16.32 -17.81
C GLN A 65 -10.81 -16.38 -16.52
N VAL A 66 -11.78 -15.50 -16.35
CA VAL A 66 -12.74 -15.62 -15.25
C VAL A 66 -13.65 -16.80 -15.53
N TRP A 67 -13.53 -17.84 -14.71
CA TRP A 67 -14.26 -19.10 -14.86
C TRP A 67 -15.60 -19.09 -14.14
N GLY A 68 -15.62 -18.51 -12.94
CA GLY A 68 -16.84 -18.46 -12.14
C GLY A 68 -16.82 -17.32 -11.11
N VAL A 69 -18.01 -16.97 -10.67
CA VAL A 69 -18.26 -15.96 -9.62
C VAL A 69 -19.15 -16.58 -8.54
N SER A 70 -18.79 -16.36 -7.27
CA SER A 70 -19.61 -16.73 -6.12
C SER A 70 -20.00 -15.49 -5.31
N ASP A 71 -21.27 -15.38 -4.93
CA ASP A 71 -21.77 -14.42 -3.92
C ASP A 71 -22.96 -15.06 -3.20
N LEU A 72 -23.16 -14.75 -1.92
CA LEU A 72 -24.28 -15.28 -1.15
C LEU A 72 -25.63 -14.66 -1.56
N ARG A 73 -25.63 -13.55 -2.27
CA ARG A 73 -26.83 -12.81 -2.67
C ARG A 73 -27.17 -13.12 -4.11
N GLU A 74 -28.38 -13.63 -4.34
CA GLU A 74 -28.88 -14.00 -5.67
C GLU A 74 -28.90 -12.81 -6.65
N GLU A 75 -29.24 -11.60 -6.17
CA GLU A 75 -29.25 -10.41 -7.02
C GLU A 75 -27.84 -10.07 -7.57
N ARG A 76 -26.78 -10.36 -6.82
CA ARG A 76 -25.41 -10.19 -7.28
C ARG A 76 -24.99 -11.24 -8.29
N LEU A 77 -25.43 -12.46 -8.12
CA LEU A 77 -25.23 -13.53 -9.09
C LEU A 77 -25.95 -13.25 -10.41
N ALA A 78 -27.19 -12.75 -10.32
CA ALA A 78 -27.96 -12.35 -11.49
C ALA A 78 -27.29 -11.18 -12.25
N GLU A 79 -26.75 -10.17 -11.53
CA GLU A 79 -25.98 -9.07 -12.10
C GLU A 79 -24.71 -9.59 -12.81
N ALA A 80 -23.96 -10.48 -12.16
CA ALA A 80 -22.75 -11.09 -12.74
C ALA A 80 -23.07 -11.88 -14.02
N HIS A 81 -24.12 -12.71 -13.99
CA HIS A 81 -24.55 -13.52 -15.15
C HIS A 81 -25.06 -12.65 -16.31
N ALA A 82 -25.84 -11.59 -16.01
CA ALA A 82 -26.34 -10.67 -17.04
C ALA A 82 -25.17 -9.95 -17.76
N ARG A 83 -24.13 -9.59 -17.03
CA ARG A 83 -22.97 -8.89 -17.58
C ARG A 83 -21.97 -9.83 -18.27
N TYR A 84 -21.86 -11.05 -17.76
CA TYR A 84 -20.89 -12.05 -18.23
C TYR A 84 -21.59 -13.44 -18.39
N PRO A 85 -22.40 -13.65 -19.44
CA PRO A 85 -23.21 -14.86 -19.58
C PRO A 85 -22.44 -16.19 -19.65
N ALA A 86 -21.15 -16.13 -20.03
CA ALA A 86 -20.27 -17.29 -20.12
C ALA A 86 -19.66 -17.72 -18.77
N ILE A 87 -19.82 -16.91 -17.71
CA ILE A 87 -19.24 -17.18 -16.39
C ILE A 87 -20.23 -18.01 -15.57
N THR A 88 -19.74 -19.07 -14.92
CA THR A 88 -20.54 -19.85 -13.96
C THR A 88 -20.81 -19.01 -12.70
N THR A 89 -22.04 -19.03 -12.20
CA THR A 89 -22.41 -18.35 -10.96
C THR A 89 -22.89 -19.35 -9.91
N THR A 90 -22.50 -19.17 -8.65
CA THR A 90 -22.84 -20.06 -7.53
C THR A 90 -22.96 -19.30 -6.21
N ALA A 91 -23.86 -19.74 -5.33
CA ALA A 91 -23.95 -19.21 -3.97
C ALA A 91 -22.88 -19.84 -3.03
N ASP A 92 -22.35 -21.01 -3.37
CA ASP A 92 -21.36 -21.70 -2.54
C ASP A 92 -19.93 -21.43 -3.06
N PRO A 93 -19.08 -20.72 -2.30
CA PRO A 93 -17.69 -20.45 -2.69
C PRO A 93 -16.85 -21.72 -2.81
N ARG A 94 -17.22 -22.81 -2.09
CA ARG A 94 -16.51 -24.08 -2.15
C ARG A 94 -16.66 -24.75 -3.49
N SER A 95 -17.72 -24.47 -4.23
CA SER A 95 -17.87 -24.94 -5.61
C SER A 95 -16.74 -24.44 -6.52
N LEU A 96 -16.27 -23.18 -6.30
CA LEU A 96 -15.10 -22.64 -7.03
C LEU A 96 -13.76 -23.12 -6.45
N ILE A 97 -13.68 -23.22 -5.12
CA ILE A 97 -12.45 -23.67 -4.42
C ILE A 97 -12.11 -25.10 -4.81
N ASN A 98 -13.11 -25.98 -4.89
CA ASN A 98 -12.93 -27.42 -5.16
C ASN A 98 -12.91 -27.76 -6.65
N ASP A 99 -13.24 -26.81 -7.54
CA ASP A 99 -13.23 -27.04 -8.98
C ASP A 99 -11.78 -27.24 -9.49
N PRO A 100 -11.41 -28.43 -9.99
CA PRO A 100 -10.05 -28.68 -10.48
C PRO A 100 -9.71 -27.87 -11.74
N ALA A 101 -10.70 -27.31 -12.42
CA ALA A 101 -10.49 -26.45 -13.58
C ALA A 101 -10.03 -25.02 -13.21
N ILE A 102 -10.15 -24.61 -11.95
CA ILE A 102 -9.74 -23.29 -11.46
C ILE A 102 -8.33 -23.36 -10.90
N ASP A 103 -7.44 -22.49 -11.40
CA ASP A 103 -6.04 -22.41 -11.01
C ASP A 103 -5.83 -21.47 -9.82
N ALA A 104 -6.61 -20.39 -9.76
CA ALA A 104 -6.50 -19.34 -8.74
C ALA A 104 -7.88 -18.86 -8.27
N VAL A 105 -7.95 -18.39 -7.02
CA VAL A 105 -9.14 -17.75 -6.47
C VAL A 105 -8.86 -16.31 -6.05
N ILE A 106 -9.85 -15.47 -6.26
CA ILE A 106 -9.81 -14.06 -5.89
C ILE A 106 -10.90 -13.82 -4.85
N ILE A 107 -10.52 -13.42 -3.64
CA ILE A 107 -11.40 -13.32 -2.48
C ILE A 107 -11.71 -11.84 -2.23
N MET A 108 -12.96 -11.41 -2.52
CA MET A 108 -13.45 -10.04 -2.38
C MET A 108 -14.65 -9.97 -1.42
N THR A 109 -14.54 -10.68 -0.32
CA THR A 109 -15.57 -10.82 0.72
C THR A 109 -15.23 -9.95 1.95
N PRO A 110 -16.09 -9.88 2.99
CA PRO A 110 -15.72 -9.25 4.27
C PRO A 110 -14.50 -9.91 4.93
N ILE A 111 -13.67 -9.10 5.59
CA ILE A 111 -12.38 -9.52 6.18
C ILE A 111 -12.51 -10.74 7.09
N SER A 112 -13.61 -10.86 7.83
CA SER A 112 -13.87 -12.00 8.73
C SER A 112 -13.86 -13.37 8.05
N THR A 113 -13.97 -13.41 6.73
CA THR A 113 -13.98 -14.64 5.94
C THR A 113 -12.67 -14.95 5.23
N HIS A 114 -11.77 -13.97 5.11
CA HIS A 114 -10.53 -14.05 4.32
C HIS A 114 -9.66 -15.22 4.75
N TYR A 115 -9.34 -15.31 6.04
CA TYR A 115 -8.48 -16.37 6.58
C TYR A 115 -8.96 -17.76 6.20
N ARG A 116 -10.24 -18.05 6.46
CA ARG A 116 -10.81 -19.37 6.18
C ARG A 116 -10.83 -19.70 4.69
N LEU A 117 -11.31 -18.77 3.85
CA LEU A 117 -11.39 -18.99 2.42
C LEU A 117 -10.02 -19.16 1.76
N ALA A 118 -9.03 -18.34 2.19
CA ALA A 118 -7.66 -18.45 1.69
C ALA A 118 -7.01 -19.78 2.10
N LEU A 119 -7.22 -20.23 3.34
CA LEU A 119 -6.69 -21.49 3.85
C LEU A 119 -7.32 -22.71 3.14
N GLU A 120 -8.66 -22.67 2.95
CA GLU A 120 -9.40 -23.74 2.26
C GLU A 120 -9.02 -23.83 0.77
N ALA A 121 -8.63 -22.72 0.14
CA ALA A 121 -8.44 -22.64 -1.31
C ALA A 121 -7.39 -23.62 -1.85
N GLY A 122 -6.22 -23.73 -1.23
CA GLY A 122 -5.13 -24.58 -1.71
C GLY A 122 -4.61 -24.25 -3.13
N LYS A 123 -5.08 -23.15 -3.70
CA LYS A 123 -4.78 -22.60 -5.02
C LYS A 123 -3.93 -21.34 -4.89
N HIS A 124 -3.58 -20.70 -6.01
CA HIS A 124 -3.07 -19.32 -5.96
C HIS A 124 -4.19 -18.39 -5.47
N VAL A 125 -3.86 -17.44 -4.59
CA VAL A 125 -4.85 -16.57 -3.94
C VAL A 125 -4.49 -15.11 -4.12
N LEU A 126 -5.44 -14.31 -4.60
CA LEU A 126 -5.47 -12.86 -4.42
C LEU A 126 -6.62 -12.53 -3.46
N VAL A 127 -6.33 -11.81 -2.40
CA VAL A 127 -7.34 -11.50 -1.37
C VAL A 127 -7.45 -9.99 -1.16
N ALA A 128 -8.65 -9.49 -0.92
CA ALA A 128 -8.89 -8.08 -0.62
C ALA A 128 -8.12 -7.62 0.63
N LYS A 129 -7.79 -6.34 0.68
CA LYS A 129 -7.20 -5.71 1.87
C LYS A 129 -8.23 -5.59 3.02
N PRO A 130 -7.76 -5.64 4.26
CA PRO A 130 -6.49 -6.22 4.70
C PRO A 130 -6.51 -7.74 4.56
N LEU A 131 -5.34 -8.38 4.48
CA LEU A 131 -5.23 -9.83 4.32
C LEU A 131 -6.07 -10.58 5.36
N VAL A 132 -5.84 -10.28 6.60
CA VAL A 132 -6.53 -10.82 7.79
C VAL A 132 -6.50 -9.79 8.92
N THR A 133 -7.08 -10.12 10.09
CA THR A 133 -7.16 -9.24 11.25
C THR A 133 -6.08 -9.48 12.31
N SER A 134 -5.21 -10.48 12.13
CA SER A 134 -4.10 -10.74 13.05
C SER A 134 -2.83 -11.19 12.33
N SER A 135 -1.68 -10.82 12.92
CA SER A 135 -0.37 -11.23 12.44
C SER A 135 -0.17 -12.75 12.51
N GLU A 136 -0.73 -13.41 13.51
CA GLU A 136 -0.71 -14.87 13.65
C GLU A 136 -1.39 -15.56 12.47
N GLN A 137 -2.59 -15.10 12.09
CA GLN A 137 -3.30 -15.62 10.91
C GLN A 137 -2.51 -15.34 9.62
N ALA A 138 -1.90 -14.15 9.50
CA ALA A 138 -1.09 -13.80 8.34
C ALA A 138 0.13 -14.73 8.20
N ILE A 139 0.85 -14.98 9.29
CA ILE A 139 2.00 -15.90 9.32
C ILE A 139 1.57 -17.29 8.87
N HIS A 140 0.47 -17.82 9.45
CA HIS A 140 -0.03 -19.15 9.07
C HIS A 140 -0.40 -19.24 7.57
N LEU A 141 -1.05 -18.20 7.00
CA LEU A 141 -1.36 -18.19 5.57
C LEU A 141 -0.11 -18.13 4.69
N ILE A 142 0.92 -17.37 5.11
CA ILE A 142 2.20 -17.28 4.41
C ILE A 142 2.88 -18.66 4.39
N GLU A 143 3.03 -19.29 5.55
CA GLU A 143 3.64 -20.61 5.69
C GLU A 143 2.91 -21.67 4.86
N GLU A 144 1.58 -21.63 4.87
CA GLU A 144 0.76 -22.55 4.10
C GLU A 144 0.87 -22.33 2.57
N ALA A 145 0.92 -21.07 2.14
CA ALA A 145 1.15 -20.72 0.74
C ALA A 145 2.54 -21.19 0.25
N GLU A 146 3.57 -20.95 1.08
CA GLU A 146 4.94 -21.39 0.79
C GLU A 146 5.02 -22.94 0.75
N ARG A 147 4.45 -23.62 1.74
CA ARG A 147 4.40 -25.08 1.81
C ARG A 147 3.74 -25.70 0.58
N ARG A 148 2.68 -25.07 0.07
CA ARG A 148 1.93 -25.51 -1.13
C ARG A 148 2.53 -24.98 -2.42
N GLN A 149 3.56 -24.14 -2.37
CA GLN A 149 4.12 -23.45 -3.53
C GLN A 149 3.05 -22.66 -4.30
N ARG A 150 2.24 -21.90 -3.59
CA ARG A 150 1.17 -21.06 -4.13
C ARG A 150 1.47 -19.58 -3.93
N VAL A 151 1.09 -18.79 -4.90
CA VAL A 151 1.14 -17.33 -4.78
C VAL A 151 0.04 -16.89 -3.82
N LEU A 152 0.43 -16.15 -2.78
CA LEU A 152 -0.45 -15.39 -1.90
C LEU A 152 -0.20 -13.90 -2.12
N MET A 153 -1.18 -13.21 -2.66
CA MET A 153 -1.11 -11.80 -2.99
C MET A 153 -2.30 -11.05 -2.36
N VAL A 154 -2.09 -9.81 -1.98
CA VAL A 154 -3.14 -8.96 -1.38
C VAL A 154 -3.45 -7.80 -2.31
N ASP A 155 -4.74 -7.51 -2.52
CA ASP A 155 -5.23 -6.35 -3.30
C ASP A 155 -4.83 -5.04 -2.60
N HIS A 156 -3.63 -4.61 -2.87
CA HIS A 156 -3.07 -3.32 -2.51
C HIS A 156 -2.95 -2.44 -3.76
N THR A 157 -4.05 -2.23 -4.45
CA THR A 157 -4.15 -1.57 -5.78
C THR A 157 -3.30 -0.30 -5.89
N PHE A 158 -3.16 0.51 -4.82
CA PHE A 158 -2.44 1.78 -4.89
C PHE A 158 -0.96 1.65 -5.28
N ILE A 159 -0.25 0.60 -4.85
CA ILE A 159 1.17 0.41 -5.20
C ILE A 159 1.38 0.06 -6.68
N TYR A 160 0.31 -0.32 -7.39
CA TYR A 160 0.31 -0.60 -8.82
C TYR A 160 -0.05 0.61 -9.68
N THR A 161 -0.45 1.73 -9.06
CA THR A 161 -0.75 2.97 -9.79
C THR A 161 0.53 3.62 -10.34
N GLY A 162 0.44 4.25 -11.51
CA GLY A 162 1.57 4.96 -12.10
C GLY A 162 2.15 6.04 -11.18
N ALA A 163 1.31 6.69 -10.36
CA ALA A 163 1.74 7.70 -9.41
C ALA A 163 2.65 7.12 -8.32
N VAL A 164 2.21 6.07 -7.62
CA VAL A 164 2.98 5.47 -6.52
C VAL A 164 4.25 4.79 -7.03
N ARG A 165 4.20 4.13 -8.19
CA ARG A 165 5.39 3.57 -8.83
C ARG A 165 6.41 4.66 -9.17
N ARG A 166 5.96 5.79 -9.69
CA ARG A 166 6.84 6.92 -9.99
C ARG A 166 7.46 7.54 -8.73
N ILE A 167 6.69 7.62 -7.63
CA ILE A 167 7.21 8.04 -6.33
C ILE A 167 8.32 7.07 -5.86
N LYS A 168 8.09 5.76 -5.97
CA LYS A 168 9.11 4.75 -5.62
C LYS A 168 10.40 4.94 -6.42
N GLU A 169 10.30 5.14 -7.73
CA GLU A 169 11.46 5.40 -8.60
C GLU A 169 12.23 6.66 -8.15
N LEU A 170 11.52 7.74 -7.79
CA LEU A 170 12.14 8.98 -7.31
C LEU A 170 12.84 8.79 -5.97
N VAL A 171 12.24 8.05 -5.05
CA VAL A 171 12.86 7.71 -3.76
C VAL A 171 14.10 6.83 -3.97
N ASP A 172 13.99 5.77 -4.75
CA ASP A 172 15.09 4.81 -5.01
C ASP A 172 16.26 5.46 -5.77
N SER A 173 15.99 6.42 -6.63
CA SER A 173 17.05 7.17 -7.32
C SER A 173 17.86 8.07 -6.39
N GLY A 174 17.41 8.25 -5.13
CA GLY A 174 18.05 9.15 -4.18
C GLY A 174 17.87 10.64 -4.52
N SER A 175 16.97 11.01 -5.45
CA SER A 175 16.77 12.38 -5.86
C SER A 175 16.27 13.28 -4.73
N LEU A 176 15.52 12.72 -3.77
CA LEU A 176 15.04 13.45 -2.60
C LEU A 176 16.14 13.69 -1.55
N GLY A 177 17.28 13.00 -1.66
CA GLY A 177 18.31 12.99 -0.63
C GLY A 177 17.94 12.15 0.59
N ARG A 178 18.41 12.56 1.79
CA ARG A 178 17.99 11.93 3.03
C ARG A 178 16.54 12.29 3.34
N LEU A 179 15.70 11.27 3.53
CA LEU A 179 14.30 11.46 3.87
C LEU A 179 14.13 11.90 5.33
N TYR A 180 13.23 12.84 5.54
CA TYR A 180 12.91 13.38 6.85
C TYR A 180 11.55 12.92 7.36
N TYR A 181 10.55 12.91 6.47
CA TYR A 181 9.19 12.56 6.87
C TYR A 181 8.36 12.01 5.70
N TYR A 182 7.34 11.27 6.10
CA TYR A 182 6.21 10.86 5.27
C TYR A 182 4.93 11.29 5.99
N ASP A 183 4.09 12.10 5.39
CA ASP A 183 2.87 12.62 6.00
C ASP A 183 1.67 12.37 5.07
N SER A 184 0.63 11.67 5.55
CA SER A 184 -0.53 11.37 4.75
C SER A 184 -1.85 11.75 5.43
N VAL A 185 -2.78 12.20 4.62
CA VAL A 185 -4.16 12.51 5.02
C VAL A 185 -5.11 11.73 4.11
N ARG A 186 -5.94 10.87 4.71
CA ARG A 186 -7.01 10.16 4.03
C ARG A 186 -8.31 10.30 4.79
N VAL A 187 -9.12 11.24 4.35
CA VAL A 187 -10.37 11.60 5.03
C VAL A 187 -11.51 11.72 4.03
N ASN A 188 -12.71 11.30 4.43
CA ASN A 188 -13.95 11.42 3.67
C ASN A 188 -15.17 11.08 4.56
N LEU A 189 -16.38 11.47 4.12
CA LEU A 189 -17.59 10.83 4.63
C LEU A 189 -17.60 9.39 4.09
N GLY A 190 -17.22 8.44 4.94
CA GLY A 190 -17.07 7.04 4.58
C GLY A 190 -18.31 6.20 4.90
N LEU A 191 -18.31 4.98 4.36
CA LEU A 191 -19.19 3.93 4.86
C LEU A 191 -18.59 3.45 6.17
N PHE A 192 -19.31 3.66 7.27
CA PHE A 192 -18.89 3.17 8.57
C PHE A 192 -18.89 1.65 8.56
N GLN A 193 -17.71 1.07 8.79
CA GLN A 193 -17.58 -0.37 8.99
C GLN A 193 -18.01 -0.71 10.42
N HIS A 194 -18.58 -1.90 10.62
CA HIS A 194 -19.00 -2.37 11.94
C HIS A 194 -17.98 -3.30 12.57
N ASP A 195 -17.18 -3.95 11.75
CA ASP A 195 -16.23 -5.01 12.11
C ASP A 195 -14.78 -4.52 12.29
N VAL A 196 -14.46 -3.33 11.77
CA VAL A 196 -13.12 -2.73 11.88
C VAL A 196 -13.20 -1.22 12.18
N ASN A 197 -12.13 -0.66 12.74
CA ASN A 197 -12.02 0.79 12.94
C ASN A 197 -11.40 1.48 11.71
N VAL A 198 -11.33 2.81 11.74
CA VAL A 198 -10.84 3.65 10.65
C VAL A 198 -9.39 3.37 10.26
N LEU A 199 -8.53 2.87 11.19
CA LEU A 199 -7.15 2.50 10.88
C LEU A 199 -7.13 1.30 9.93
N TRP A 200 -7.87 0.24 10.24
CA TRP A 200 -7.93 -0.97 9.43
C TRP A 200 -8.62 -0.78 8.08
N ASP A 201 -9.52 0.20 7.97
CA ASP A 201 -10.20 0.48 6.70
C ASP A 201 -9.42 1.47 5.83
N LEU A 202 -9.02 2.63 6.37
CA LEU A 202 -8.40 3.71 5.60
C LEU A 202 -6.87 3.72 5.69
N ALA A 203 -6.29 3.63 6.90
CA ALA A 203 -4.85 3.76 7.05
C ALA A 203 -4.08 2.62 6.37
N VAL A 204 -4.68 1.43 6.25
CA VAL A 204 -4.07 0.29 5.55
C VAL A 204 -3.56 0.65 4.14
N HIS A 205 -4.25 1.53 3.41
CA HIS A 205 -3.83 1.97 2.09
C HIS A 205 -2.56 2.84 2.14
N ASP A 206 -2.54 3.83 3.04
CA ASP A 206 -1.41 4.75 3.16
C ASP A 206 -0.20 4.07 3.81
N LEU A 207 -0.43 3.14 4.73
CA LEU A 207 0.61 2.28 5.30
C LEU A 207 1.25 1.37 4.25
N THR A 208 0.45 0.81 3.34
CA THR A 208 0.97 0.00 2.23
C THR A 208 1.79 0.85 1.25
N ILE A 209 1.33 2.07 0.93
CA ILE A 209 2.11 2.99 0.11
C ILE A 209 3.42 3.34 0.82
N MET A 210 3.37 3.67 2.11
CA MET A 210 4.54 3.97 2.93
C MET A 210 5.53 2.80 2.95
N ASP A 211 5.08 1.59 3.27
CA ASP A 211 5.91 0.38 3.30
C ASP A 211 6.59 0.10 1.94
N TYR A 212 5.89 0.38 0.84
CA TYR A 212 6.41 0.20 -0.51
C TYR A 212 7.43 1.27 -0.91
N VAL A 213 7.20 2.55 -0.56
CA VAL A 213 8.04 3.65 -1.08
C VAL A 213 9.18 4.03 -0.15
N MET A 214 9.01 3.89 1.17
CA MET A 214 10.00 4.35 2.15
C MET A 214 11.08 3.30 2.38
N PRO A 215 12.34 3.70 2.54
CA PRO A 215 13.41 2.81 2.96
C PRO A 215 13.31 2.49 4.45
N GLY A 216 13.74 1.29 4.83
CA GLY A 216 13.76 0.86 6.24
C GLY A 216 12.42 0.33 6.74
N SER A 217 12.39 -0.06 8.00
CA SER A 217 11.23 -0.67 8.65
C SER A 217 10.74 0.20 9.80
N THR A 218 9.42 0.25 10.00
CA THR A 218 8.82 0.87 11.20
C THR A 218 9.25 0.10 12.46
N ARG A 219 9.75 0.81 13.47
CA ARG A 219 10.22 0.23 14.75
C ARG A 219 9.18 0.32 15.86
N ALA A 220 8.46 1.42 15.90
CA ALA A 220 7.39 1.62 16.86
C ALA A 220 6.26 2.44 16.25
N VAL A 221 5.09 2.39 16.86
CA VAL A 221 3.94 3.21 16.46
C VAL A 221 3.25 3.81 17.67
N ALA A 222 2.74 5.04 17.50
CA ALA A 222 1.86 5.70 18.45
C ALA A 222 0.57 6.11 17.74
N ALA A 223 -0.59 5.82 18.32
CA ALA A 223 -1.88 6.16 17.73
C ALA A 223 -2.82 6.78 18.76
N THR A 224 -3.48 7.87 18.36
CA THR A 224 -4.57 8.49 19.10
C THR A 224 -5.82 8.56 18.22
N GLY A 225 -7.00 8.45 18.82
CA GLY A 225 -8.23 8.48 18.05
C GLY A 225 -9.45 8.54 18.95
N ALA A 226 -10.61 8.74 18.34
CA ALA A 226 -11.88 8.83 19.04
C ALA A 226 -13.01 8.18 18.25
N ALA A 227 -13.98 7.63 18.99
CA ALA A 227 -15.27 7.18 18.49
C ALA A 227 -16.30 8.27 18.80
N HIS A 228 -16.70 9.04 17.80
CA HIS A 228 -17.67 10.13 17.97
C HIS A 228 -19.14 9.66 17.86
N ILE A 229 -19.36 8.44 17.38
CA ILE A 229 -20.67 7.83 17.23
C ILE A 229 -20.78 6.69 18.24
N GLN A 230 -21.77 6.80 19.15
CA GLN A 230 -21.97 5.81 20.19
C GLN A 230 -22.24 4.41 19.60
N GLY A 231 -21.58 3.40 20.15
CA GLY A 231 -21.71 2.01 19.70
C GLY A 231 -20.93 1.66 18.42
N HIS A 232 -20.18 2.62 17.86
CA HIS A 232 -19.32 2.39 16.69
C HIS A 232 -17.83 2.39 17.06
N PRO A 233 -16.98 1.75 16.25
CA PRO A 233 -15.53 1.78 16.46
C PRO A 233 -14.95 3.18 16.24
N VAL A 234 -13.67 3.35 16.60
CA VAL A 234 -12.90 4.58 16.36
C VAL A 234 -13.03 5.00 14.90
N ASN A 235 -13.49 6.23 14.67
CA ASN A 235 -13.86 6.76 13.35
C ASN A 235 -12.98 7.94 12.90
N MET A 236 -12.09 8.42 13.77
CA MET A 236 -11.03 9.38 13.47
C MET A 236 -9.78 8.98 14.25
N ALA A 237 -8.62 8.94 13.59
CA ALA A 237 -7.37 8.60 14.22
C ALA A 237 -6.17 9.31 13.57
N TYR A 238 -5.14 9.49 14.39
CA TYR A 238 -3.81 9.93 14.03
C TYR A 238 -2.84 8.83 14.42
N LEU A 239 -1.93 8.47 13.50
CA LEU A 239 -0.93 7.43 13.68
C LEU A 239 0.44 7.98 13.36
N THR A 240 1.41 7.78 14.22
CA THR A 240 2.82 8.08 13.99
C THR A 240 3.61 6.78 13.93
N CYS A 241 4.37 6.58 12.86
CA CYS A 241 5.31 5.47 12.70
C CYS A 241 6.73 6.01 12.91
N PHE A 242 7.47 5.38 13.81
CA PHE A 242 8.87 5.69 14.11
C PHE A 242 9.76 4.71 13.36
N PHE A 243 10.70 5.25 12.59
CA PHE A 243 11.75 4.51 11.91
C PHE A 243 13.06 4.61 12.69
N ASP A 244 14.10 4.01 12.16
CA ASP A 244 15.45 4.26 12.65
C ASP A 244 15.83 5.74 12.42
N ASP A 245 16.73 6.26 13.22
CA ASP A 245 17.19 7.66 13.19
C ASP A 245 16.08 8.69 13.46
N THR A 246 15.91 9.63 12.53
CA THR A 246 15.03 10.78 12.66
C THR A 246 13.87 10.76 11.67
N LEU A 247 13.71 9.69 10.89
CA LEU A 247 12.62 9.54 9.94
C LEU A 247 11.32 9.25 10.68
N LEU A 248 10.29 10.03 10.41
CA LEU A 248 8.94 9.86 10.96
C LEU A 248 7.91 9.75 9.83
N ALA A 249 6.92 8.89 10.02
CA ALA A 249 5.71 8.93 9.21
C ALA A 249 4.49 9.25 10.07
N HIS A 250 3.59 10.07 9.53
CA HIS A 250 2.35 10.45 10.19
C HIS A 250 1.16 10.23 9.26
N HIS A 251 0.07 9.68 9.82
CA HIS A 251 -1.15 9.39 9.07
C HIS A 251 -2.36 9.96 9.80
N HIS A 252 -3.18 10.73 9.09
CA HIS A 252 -4.50 11.18 9.54
C HIS A 252 -5.59 10.48 8.75
N VAL A 253 -6.42 9.71 9.43
CA VAL A 253 -7.56 9.00 8.84
C VAL A 253 -8.88 9.36 9.55
N ASN A 254 -9.95 9.57 8.76
CA ASN A 254 -11.19 10.07 9.31
C ASN A 254 -12.37 9.73 8.39
N TRP A 255 -13.45 9.15 8.95
CA TRP A 255 -14.70 8.88 8.22
C TRP A 255 -15.72 10.03 8.30
N LEU A 256 -15.48 11.06 9.14
CA LEU A 256 -16.44 12.13 9.43
C LEU A 256 -16.24 13.38 8.58
N ALA A 257 -15.17 13.45 7.79
CA ALA A 257 -14.84 14.63 7.02
C ALA A 257 -15.79 14.81 5.83
N PRO A 258 -16.51 15.95 5.73
CA PRO A 258 -17.41 16.21 4.61
C PRO A 258 -16.67 16.43 3.29
N VAL A 259 -15.38 16.70 3.35
CA VAL A 259 -14.50 16.86 2.19
C VAL A 259 -13.62 15.63 2.07
N LYS A 260 -13.52 15.08 0.86
CA LYS A 260 -12.62 13.98 0.56
C LYS A 260 -11.22 14.53 0.32
N VAL A 261 -10.23 14.04 1.08
CA VAL A 261 -8.80 14.35 0.90
C VAL A 261 -8.02 13.04 0.86
N ARG A 262 -7.10 12.91 -0.11
CA ARG A 262 -6.14 11.81 -0.22
C ARG A 262 -4.80 12.38 -0.64
N ARG A 263 -4.03 12.85 0.31
CA ARG A 263 -2.80 13.58 0.06
C ARG A 263 -1.65 13.04 0.87
N THR A 264 -0.49 12.93 0.22
CA THR A 264 0.76 12.49 0.85
C THR A 264 1.88 13.49 0.56
N LEU A 265 2.67 13.79 1.57
CA LEU A 265 3.88 14.61 1.50
C LEU A 265 5.07 13.72 1.86
N ILE A 266 6.12 13.75 1.03
CA ILE A 266 7.37 13.04 1.32
C ILE A 266 8.49 14.07 1.23
N GLY A 267 9.07 14.40 2.39
CA GLY A 267 10.11 15.41 2.48
C GLY A 267 11.50 14.80 2.61
N GLY A 268 12.42 15.29 1.80
CA GLY A 268 13.84 15.02 1.89
C GLY A 268 14.67 16.30 2.00
N ASP A 269 15.98 16.16 2.20
CA ASP A 269 16.90 17.30 2.32
C ASP A 269 17.13 18.02 0.98
N ARG A 270 16.86 17.39 -0.15
CA ARG A 270 17.01 17.97 -1.49
C ARG A 270 15.69 18.34 -2.12
N GLN A 271 14.72 17.45 -2.12
CA GLN A 271 13.44 17.63 -2.78
C GLN A 271 12.30 17.14 -1.90
N MET A 272 11.09 17.61 -2.21
CA MET A 272 9.86 17.18 -1.59
C MET A 272 8.87 16.73 -2.66
N ILE A 273 8.15 15.65 -2.39
CA ILE A 273 7.03 15.19 -3.21
C ILE A 273 5.72 15.57 -2.54
N VAL A 274 4.78 16.06 -3.34
CA VAL A 274 3.36 16.14 -3.01
C VAL A 274 2.62 15.17 -3.94
N TYR A 275 1.96 14.20 -3.36
CA TYR A 275 1.06 13.29 -4.07
C TYR A 275 -0.36 13.59 -3.65
N ASP A 276 -1.23 13.88 -4.60
CA ASP A 276 -2.67 14.07 -4.41
C ASP A 276 -3.41 13.10 -5.33
N ASP A 277 -4.02 12.05 -4.76
CA ASP A 277 -4.70 11.02 -5.53
C ASP A 277 -5.98 11.53 -6.23
N LEU A 278 -6.54 12.62 -5.74
CA LEU A 278 -7.75 13.21 -6.29
C LEU A 278 -7.48 14.22 -7.42
N GLU A 279 -6.24 14.63 -7.58
CA GLU A 279 -5.83 15.51 -8.67
C GLU A 279 -5.96 14.77 -10.01
N PRO A 280 -6.71 15.31 -11.01
CA PRO A 280 -6.97 14.57 -12.24
C PRO A 280 -5.75 14.44 -13.16
N SER A 281 -4.84 15.40 -13.18
CA SER A 281 -3.72 15.46 -14.13
C SER A 281 -2.36 15.35 -13.47
N GLU A 282 -2.07 16.20 -12.50
CA GLU A 282 -0.74 16.37 -11.90
C GLU A 282 -0.70 15.77 -10.50
N LYS A 283 -1.04 14.47 -10.40
CA LYS A 283 -1.13 13.75 -9.12
C LYS A 283 0.17 13.82 -8.30
N VAL A 284 1.32 13.87 -8.95
CA VAL A 284 2.64 13.94 -8.31
C VAL A 284 3.31 15.24 -8.70
N LYS A 285 3.72 16.02 -7.70
CA LYS A 285 4.49 17.26 -7.87
C LYS A 285 5.79 17.16 -7.08
N VAL A 286 6.90 17.44 -7.72
CA VAL A 286 8.23 17.43 -7.12
C VAL A 286 8.70 18.87 -6.97
N TYR A 287 9.03 19.26 -5.74
CA TYR A 287 9.51 20.61 -5.41
C TYR A 287 11.00 20.55 -5.13
N ASP A 288 11.79 21.27 -5.93
CA ASP A 288 13.22 21.46 -5.69
C ASP A 288 13.46 22.64 -4.75
N LYS A 289 12.98 22.51 -3.52
CA LYS A 289 13.11 23.51 -2.45
C LYS A 289 13.63 22.82 -1.20
N GLY A 290 14.44 23.53 -0.42
CA GLY A 290 15.02 22.96 0.79
C GLY A 290 15.75 24.01 1.63
N ILE A 291 16.37 23.53 2.71
CA ILE A 291 17.23 24.31 3.58
C ILE A 291 18.69 23.98 3.29
N THR A 292 19.53 25.01 3.27
CA THR A 292 20.99 24.85 3.27
C THR A 292 21.53 25.26 4.62
N LEU A 293 22.33 24.36 5.23
CA LEU A 293 23.07 24.63 6.45
C LEU A 293 24.49 25.04 6.06
N THR A 294 24.86 26.28 6.32
CA THR A 294 26.24 26.73 6.10
C THR A 294 26.97 26.68 7.42
N ASN A 295 27.82 25.66 7.63
CA ASN A 295 28.77 25.60 8.73
C ASN A 295 29.96 26.53 8.38
N ARG A 296 30.01 27.74 8.94
CA ARG A 296 31.24 28.52 9.01
C ARG A 296 31.95 28.13 10.28
N SER A 297 33.10 27.47 10.14
CA SER A 297 33.90 26.88 11.22
C SER A 297 34.56 27.89 12.20
N GLU A 298 34.22 29.16 12.15
CA GLU A 298 34.89 30.19 12.98
C GLU A 298 34.04 30.87 14.06
N ARG A 299 32.72 30.57 14.14
CA ARG A 299 31.89 31.04 15.27
C ARG A 299 30.83 30.01 15.64
N VAL A 300 31.02 29.41 16.79
CA VAL A 300 30.27 28.28 17.35
C VAL A 300 28.76 28.56 17.59
N TYR A 301 28.22 29.73 17.30
CA TYR A 301 26.86 30.14 17.64
C TYR A 301 25.99 30.65 16.47
N GLU A 302 26.47 30.65 15.22
CA GLU A 302 25.67 31.13 14.10
C GLU A 302 25.57 30.05 13.01
N SER A 303 24.65 29.09 13.22
CA SER A 303 24.17 28.26 12.14
C SER A 303 23.20 29.09 11.30
N LEU A 304 23.66 29.60 10.15
CA LEU A 304 22.79 30.34 9.23
C LEU A 304 22.00 29.34 8.42
N VAL A 305 20.70 29.27 8.67
CA VAL A 305 19.74 28.52 7.84
C VAL A 305 19.45 29.36 6.59
N GLY A 306 19.92 28.91 5.44
CA GLY A 306 19.55 29.46 4.14
C GLY A 306 18.35 28.71 3.55
N TYR A 307 17.48 29.42 2.84
CA TYR A 307 16.41 28.81 2.07
C TYR A 307 16.84 28.68 0.62
N ARG A 308 16.76 27.45 0.08
CA ARG A 308 16.99 27.20 -1.32
C ARG A 308 15.66 27.22 -2.06
N THR A 309 15.54 28.07 -3.06
CA THR A 309 14.41 28.12 -3.98
C THR A 309 14.80 27.44 -5.30
N GLY A 310 13.91 26.64 -5.85
CA GLY A 310 14.09 25.95 -7.11
C GLY A 310 12.75 25.68 -7.76
N ASP A 311 12.76 24.91 -8.81
CA ASP A 311 11.59 24.63 -9.65
C ASP A 311 10.62 23.66 -8.98
N MET A 312 9.41 23.65 -9.51
CA MET A 312 8.42 22.59 -9.31
C MET A 312 8.10 21.95 -10.66
N TRP A 313 8.04 20.63 -10.68
CA TRP A 313 7.68 19.88 -11.88
C TRP A 313 6.77 18.70 -11.56
N ALA A 314 5.96 18.29 -12.53
CA ALA A 314 5.10 17.13 -12.44
C ALA A 314 5.64 16.05 -13.40
N PRO A 315 5.99 14.84 -12.91
CA PRO A 315 6.45 13.76 -13.75
C PRO A 315 5.32 13.20 -14.61
N HIS A 316 5.67 12.70 -15.81
CA HIS A 316 4.76 11.90 -16.61
C HIS A 316 4.42 10.61 -15.85
N LEU A 317 3.14 10.27 -15.79
CA LEU A 317 2.61 9.09 -15.10
C LEU A 317 1.95 8.14 -16.09
N SER A 318 2.11 6.83 -15.88
CA SER A 318 1.29 5.83 -16.57
C SER A 318 -0.18 6.00 -16.15
N LEU A 319 -1.08 6.04 -17.11
CA LEU A 319 -2.53 6.16 -16.90
C LEU A 319 -3.23 4.79 -16.82
N THR A 320 -2.47 3.70 -16.93
CA THR A 320 -3.04 2.35 -16.80
C THR A 320 -3.66 2.19 -15.42
N GLU A 321 -4.88 1.66 -15.38
CA GLU A 321 -5.59 1.39 -14.13
C GLU A 321 -4.77 0.49 -13.22
N GLY A 322 -4.59 0.87 -11.94
CA GLY A 322 -3.78 0.12 -10.97
C GLY A 322 -4.25 -1.33 -10.82
N LEU A 323 -5.57 -1.56 -10.75
CA LEU A 323 -6.15 -2.90 -10.66
C LEU A 323 -5.83 -3.77 -11.90
N ARG A 324 -5.71 -3.17 -13.09
CA ARG A 324 -5.28 -3.89 -14.29
C ARG A 324 -3.81 -4.31 -14.20
N VAL A 325 -2.94 -3.40 -13.74
CA VAL A 325 -1.52 -3.71 -13.53
C VAL A 325 -1.36 -4.80 -12.47
N GLU A 326 -2.13 -4.72 -11.40
CA GLU A 326 -2.18 -5.69 -10.32
C GLU A 326 -2.61 -7.09 -10.83
N ALA A 327 -3.69 -7.16 -11.60
CA ALA A 327 -4.16 -8.41 -12.21
C ALA A 327 -3.12 -9.01 -13.16
N GLN A 328 -2.46 -8.19 -13.99
CA GLN A 328 -1.35 -8.63 -14.85
C GLN A 328 -0.19 -9.20 -14.02
N HIS A 329 0.20 -8.50 -12.96
CA HIS A 329 1.27 -8.92 -12.06
C HIS A 329 0.94 -10.23 -11.35
N PHE A 330 -0.31 -10.43 -10.89
CA PHE A 330 -0.74 -11.69 -10.31
C PHE A 330 -0.60 -12.87 -11.30
N MET A 331 -1.05 -12.68 -12.56
CA MET A 331 -0.90 -13.68 -13.61
C MET A 331 0.56 -13.99 -13.91
N GLU A 332 1.41 -12.97 -13.92
CA GLU A 332 2.85 -13.12 -14.12
C GLU A 332 3.50 -13.91 -12.97
N CYS A 333 3.19 -13.58 -11.73
CA CYS A 333 3.69 -14.30 -10.56
C CYS A 333 3.29 -15.78 -10.57
N ILE A 334 2.06 -16.10 -10.99
CA ILE A 334 1.63 -17.50 -11.12
C ILE A 334 2.45 -18.24 -12.19
N ARG A 335 2.73 -17.61 -13.34
CA ARG A 335 3.48 -18.24 -14.43
C ARG A 335 4.96 -18.41 -14.14
N THR A 336 5.56 -17.42 -13.50
CA THR A 336 7.02 -17.36 -13.29
C THR A 336 7.47 -17.92 -11.95
N GLY A 337 6.56 -18.04 -10.97
CA GLY A 337 6.89 -18.35 -9.58
C GLY A 337 7.52 -17.17 -8.84
N GLN A 338 7.54 -15.97 -9.44
CA GLN A 338 8.05 -14.75 -8.79
C GLN A 338 7.13 -14.33 -7.65
N GLN A 339 7.72 -13.80 -6.58
CA GLN A 339 6.94 -13.25 -5.46
C GLN A 339 6.25 -11.95 -5.85
N PRO A 340 4.97 -11.76 -5.48
CA PRO A 340 4.25 -10.51 -5.72
C PRO A 340 4.83 -9.32 -4.94
N LEU A 341 4.67 -8.11 -5.49
CA LEU A 341 5.00 -6.87 -4.78
C LEU A 341 4.14 -6.68 -3.51
N SER A 342 2.88 -7.13 -3.55
CA SER A 342 1.96 -7.12 -2.41
C SER A 342 1.74 -8.53 -1.88
N ASP A 343 2.83 -9.24 -1.58
CA ASP A 343 2.78 -10.59 -1.03
C ASP A 343 2.28 -10.62 0.43
N GLY A 344 2.14 -11.81 0.98
CA GLY A 344 1.74 -12.01 2.37
C GLY A 344 2.69 -11.35 3.37
N ARG A 345 4.01 -11.27 3.07
CA ARG A 345 5.01 -10.68 3.97
C ARG A 345 4.89 -9.15 4.02
N ALA A 346 4.65 -8.49 2.87
CA ALA A 346 4.33 -7.06 2.82
C ALA A 346 3.04 -6.76 3.60
N ALA A 347 2.01 -7.59 3.43
CA ALA A 347 0.76 -7.45 4.19
C ALA A 347 0.98 -7.66 5.71
N LEU A 348 1.83 -8.61 6.12
CA LEU A 348 2.16 -8.88 7.52
C LEU A 348 2.81 -7.66 8.19
N ARG A 349 3.73 -6.95 7.51
CA ARG A 349 4.32 -5.71 8.06
C ARG A 349 3.25 -4.66 8.36
N VAL A 350 2.32 -4.46 7.43
CA VAL A 350 1.20 -3.52 7.60
C VAL A 350 0.26 -3.97 8.73
N ILE A 351 -0.06 -5.27 8.82
CA ILE A 351 -0.91 -5.82 9.88
C ILE A 351 -0.27 -5.58 11.25
N ARG A 352 1.02 -5.83 11.42
CA ARG A 352 1.75 -5.57 12.67
C ARG A 352 1.66 -4.10 13.09
N ILE A 353 1.79 -3.18 12.15
CA ILE A 353 1.59 -1.73 12.40
C ILE A 353 0.15 -1.47 12.88
N LEU A 354 -0.85 -2.06 12.24
CA LEU A 354 -2.27 -1.88 12.61
C LEU A 354 -2.61 -2.48 13.98
N GLU A 355 -2.05 -3.64 14.34
CA GLU A 355 -2.20 -4.25 15.67
C GLU A 355 -1.56 -3.38 16.75
N ALA A 356 -0.32 -2.94 16.54
CA ALA A 356 0.37 -2.05 17.45
C ALA A 356 -0.34 -0.69 17.59
N ALA A 357 -0.86 -0.14 16.49
CA ALA A 357 -1.67 1.08 16.52
C ALA A 357 -2.97 0.89 17.31
N SER A 358 -3.63 -0.28 17.17
CA SER A 358 -4.82 -0.61 17.94
C SER A 358 -4.51 -0.71 19.44
N THR A 359 -3.37 -1.30 19.79
CA THR A 359 -2.87 -1.37 21.18
C THR A 359 -2.57 0.03 21.72
N SER A 360 -1.88 0.85 20.95
CA SER A 360 -1.56 2.24 21.32
C SER A 360 -2.81 3.10 21.56
N LEU A 361 -3.87 2.93 20.74
CA LEU A 361 -5.17 3.59 20.97
C LEU A 361 -5.74 3.27 22.36
N LEU A 362 -5.68 2.01 22.77
CA LEU A 362 -6.13 1.58 24.11
C LEU A 362 -5.26 2.16 25.23
N GLN A 363 -3.98 2.39 24.94
CA GLN A 363 -2.99 2.96 25.86
C GLN A 363 -2.89 4.49 25.74
N ARG A 364 -3.88 5.15 25.14
CA ARG A 364 -3.95 6.62 24.99
C ARG A 364 -2.75 7.24 24.27
N GLY A 365 -2.23 6.57 23.25
CA GLY A 365 -1.16 7.08 22.41
C GLY A 365 0.26 6.73 22.89
N GLN A 366 0.42 5.84 23.85
CA GLN A 366 1.75 5.31 24.20
C GLN A 366 2.36 4.59 22.99
N PRO A 367 3.64 4.82 22.69
CA PRO A 367 4.34 4.07 21.66
C PRO A 367 4.36 2.58 21.94
N VAL A 368 4.15 1.78 20.91
CA VAL A 368 4.21 0.31 20.94
C VAL A 368 5.30 -0.12 19.97
N GLU A 369 6.29 -0.86 20.48
CA GLU A 369 7.38 -1.40 19.69
C GLU A 369 6.91 -2.52 18.76
N LEU A 370 7.51 -2.59 17.57
CA LEU A 370 7.28 -3.67 16.61
C LEU A 370 8.41 -4.71 16.69
N PRO A 371 8.10 -6.00 16.49
CA PRO A 371 9.12 -7.03 16.40
C PRO A 371 10.12 -6.72 15.27
N SER A 372 11.42 -6.89 15.50
CA SER A 372 12.42 -6.81 14.43
C SER A 372 12.20 -7.93 13.42
N ASP A 373 12.40 -7.65 12.12
CA ASP A 373 12.22 -8.66 11.05
C ASP A 373 13.15 -9.89 11.20
N GLU A 374 14.25 -9.76 11.95
CA GLU A 374 15.17 -10.87 12.26
C GLU A 374 14.57 -11.92 13.21
N SER A 375 13.53 -11.58 13.99
CA SER A 375 12.90 -12.52 14.91
C SER A 375 11.77 -13.36 14.29
N ALA A 376 11.45 -13.15 13.02
CA ALA A 376 10.37 -13.86 12.32
C ALA A 376 10.68 -15.32 11.94
N GLY A 377 11.89 -15.82 12.27
CA GLY A 377 12.34 -17.18 11.95
C GLY A 377 12.69 -18.06 13.16
N GLN A 378 12.54 -17.59 14.39
CA GLN A 378 12.79 -18.45 15.57
C GLN A 378 11.47 -18.99 16.13
N PRO A 379 11.33 -20.31 16.30
CA PRO A 379 10.20 -20.88 17.02
C PRO A 379 10.22 -20.37 18.47
N VAL A 380 9.07 -19.95 18.94
CA VAL A 380 8.85 -19.54 20.36
C VAL A 380 9.28 -20.69 21.24
N ASP A 381 10.33 -20.49 22.04
CA ASP A 381 10.75 -21.45 23.05
C ASP A 381 9.71 -21.46 24.18
N GLU A 382 8.84 -22.46 24.20
CA GLU A 382 7.77 -22.70 25.19
C GLU A 382 8.28 -22.97 26.64
N ARG A 383 9.54 -22.69 26.96
CA ARG A 383 10.15 -23.05 28.25
C ARG A 383 10.33 -21.88 29.19
N GLN A 384 9.35 -20.98 29.32
CA GLN A 384 9.29 -20.07 30.48
C GLN A 384 7.86 -19.95 31.00
N SER A 385 7.34 -21.07 31.52
CA SER A 385 6.28 -21.06 32.54
C SER A 385 6.92 -20.76 33.88
N PRO A 386 6.50 -19.74 34.64
CA PRO A 386 6.95 -19.62 36.04
C PRO A 386 6.28 -20.71 36.83
N ALA A 387 7.11 -21.64 37.30
CA ALA A 387 6.74 -22.65 38.27
C ALA A 387 6.38 -21.98 39.59
N ASP A 388 5.30 -22.46 40.15
CA ASP A 388 4.84 -22.31 41.54
C ASP A 388 5.96 -22.06 42.56
N SER A 389 5.79 -21.01 43.33
CA SER A 389 6.37 -20.96 44.67
C SER A 389 5.28 -20.64 45.66
N ALA A 390 5.11 -21.60 46.55
CA ALA A 390 4.23 -21.70 47.69
C ALA A 390 4.21 -20.47 48.63
#